data_f6717ae5143bbd4607ce8f483657603c
#
_entry.id   f6717ae5143bbd4607ce8f483657603c
#
_cell.length_a   1.000
_cell.length_b   1.000
_cell.length_c   1.000
_cell.angle_alpha   90.00
_cell.angle_beta   90.00
_cell.angle_gamma   90.00
#
_symmetry.space_group_name_H-M   'P 1'
#
loop_
_entity.id
_entity.type
_entity.pdbx_description
1 polymer ?
#
loop_
_entity_poly.entity_id
_entity_poly.type
_entity_poly.pdbx_seq_one_letter_code
_entity_poly.pdbx_strand_id
1 'polypeptide(L)'
;MEKYYPDSGVEIRGFTAKFYDNIMNIMSFGGYRLFIKKAINSMYINQNDKILDFGAGTGRNALLMNKHLSEKGEILGLEISELMIAQFKKKIEKFQNINIINQRIDQPFELEKKYDKVFISFVFHGFPFEIQKNIIQNAYNALRENGEFIILDFNEFITDKTPLYFRIPFKIIECKYAFEYVERNWKKILSEFGFIGFEEKLFLGKHIRLLKSKKGKQ
;
A
#
# COMPACT_ATOMS: atom_id res chain seq x y z
N MET A 1 -0.67 -15.48 19.16
CA MET A 1 0.42 -14.50 18.95
C MET A 1 -0.15 -13.12 19.19
N GLU A 2 0.47 -12.32 20.07
CA GLU A 2 0.07 -10.93 20.34
C GLU A 2 0.18 -10.06 19.08
N LYS A 3 -0.62 -8.98 19.01
CA LYS A 3 -0.49 -7.98 17.94
C LYS A 3 0.73 -7.11 18.19
N TYR A 4 1.51 -6.81 17.16
CA TYR A 4 2.60 -5.83 17.24
C TYR A 4 2.09 -4.41 17.51
N TYR A 5 0.91 -4.10 16.96
CA TYR A 5 0.23 -2.81 17.10
C TYR A 5 -1.22 -3.03 17.52
N PRO A 6 -1.51 -3.22 18.83
CA PRO A 6 -2.87 -3.52 19.33
C PRO A 6 -3.92 -2.49 18.93
N ASP A 7 -3.52 -1.21 18.90
CA ASP A 7 -4.38 -0.07 18.58
C ASP A 7 -4.50 0.21 17.07
N SER A 8 -3.93 -0.66 16.24
CA SER A 8 -3.88 -0.51 14.80
C SER A 8 -4.79 -1.52 14.09
N GLY A 9 -5.32 -1.11 12.92
CA GLY A 9 -6.05 -1.98 12.01
C GLY A 9 -5.19 -2.76 11.02
N VAL A 10 -3.85 -2.54 10.98
CA VAL A 10 -2.98 -3.11 9.95
C VAL A 10 -2.79 -4.63 10.04
N GLU A 11 -2.89 -5.19 11.23
CA GLU A 11 -2.79 -6.63 11.43
C GLU A 11 -4.15 -7.30 11.34
N ILE A 12 -4.58 -7.58 10.11
CA ILE A 12 -5.86 -8.26 9.86
C ILE A 12 -5.71 -9.75 10.15
N ARG A 13 -6.55 -10.28 11.07
CA ARG A 13 -6.47 -11.67 11.56
C ARG A 13 -7.81 -12.38 11.48
N GLY A 14 -7.77 -13.72 11.60
CA GLY A 14 -8.93 -14.55 11.75
C GLY A 14 -9.94 -14.47 10.61
N PHE A 15 -11.22 -14.35 10.93
CA PHE A 15 -12.32 -14.30 9.97
C PHE A 15 -12.20 -13.17 8.96
N THR A 16 -11.79 -11.98 9.41
CA THR A 16 -11.60 -10.79 8.54
C THR A 16 -10.52 -11.04 7.50
N ALA A 17 -9.39 -11.63 7.88
CA ALA A 17 -8.33 -11.99 6.94
C ALA A 17 -8.80 -13.03 5.90
N LYS A 18 -9.62 -14.00 6.34
CA LYS A 18 -10.15 -15.06 5.46
C LYS A 18 -11.09 -14.52 4.38
N PHE A 19 -11.91 -13.53 4.70
CA PHE A 19 -12.94 -12.98 3.81
C PHE A 19 -12.67 -11.53 3.39
N TYR A 20 -11.46 -11.05 3.57
CA TYR A 20 -11.08 -9.64 3.35
C TYR A 20 -11.56 -9.10 2.00
N ASP A 21 -11.25 -9.81 0.92
CA ASP A 21 -11.64 -9.38 -0.43
C ASP A 21 -13.15 -9.29 -0.63
N ASN A 22 -13.92 -10.21 -0.02
CA ASN A 22 -15.38 -10.21 -0.10
C ASN A 22 -15.98 -9.08 0.74
N ILE A 23 -15.43 -8.86 1.94
CA ILE A 23 -15.86 -7.76 2.83
C ILE A 23 -15.67 -6.42 2.12
N MET A 24 -14.50 -6.18 1.54
CA MET A 24 -14.21 -4.94 0.82
C MET A 24 -15.11 -4.75 -0.41
N ASN A 25 -15.42 -5.82 -1.14
CA ASN A 25 -16.34 -5.75 -2.27
C ASN A 25 -17.79 -5.44 -1.85
N ILE A 26 -18.27 -6.07 -0.78
CA ILE A 26 -19.65 -5.87 -0.26
C ILE A 26 -19.79 -4.44 0.29
N MET A 27 -18.86 -4.00 1.13
CA MET A 27 -18.90 -2.65 1.72
C MET A 27 -18.86 -1.53 0.68
N SER A 28 -18.27 -1.78 -0.47
CA SER A 28 -18.18 -0.82 -1.59
C SER A 28 -19.23 -1.01 -2.69
N PHE A 29 -20.23 -1.86 -2.46
CA PHE A 29 -21.23 -2.22 -3.49
C PHE A 29 -20.58 -2.66 -4.82
N GLY A 30 -19.44 -3.38 -4.76
CA GLY A 30 -18.66 -3.80 -5.91
C GLY A 30 -17.76 -2.73 -6.54
N GLY A 31 -17.85 -1.47 -6.10
CA GLY A 31 -17.07 -0.35 -6.63
C GLY A 31 -15.58 -0.43 -6.30
N TYR A 32 -15.19 -1.14 -5.24
CA TYR A 32 -13.80 -1.28 -4.81
C TYR A 32 -12.90 -1.85 -5.90
N ARG A 33 -13.37 -2.88 -6.61
CA ARG A 33 -12.60 -3.51 -7.71
C ARG A 33 -12.31 -2.54 -8.86
N LEU A 34 -13.31 -1.74 -9.25
CA LEU A 34 -13.14 -0.74 -10.31
C LEU A 34 -12.22 0.39 -9.86
N PHE A 35 -12.37 0.84 -8.62
CA PHE A 35 -11.52 1.85 -8.01
C PHE A 35 -10.06 1.40 -7.99
N ILE A 36 -9.74 0.23 -7.43
CA ILE A 36 -8.37 -0.30 -7.36
C ILE A 36 -7.78 -0.47 -8.77
N LYS A 37 -8.56 -0.99 -9.74
CA LYS A 37 -8.09 -1.08 -11.12
C LYS A 37 -7.72 0.30 -11.70
N LYS A 38 -8.54 1.34 -11.44
CA LYS A 38 -8.23 2.71 -11.87
C LYS A 38 -6.98 3.26 -11.18
N ALA A 39 -6.80 2.97 -9.90
CA ALA A 39 -5.62 3.39 -9.16
C ALA A 39 -4.35 2.74 -9.72
N ILE A 40 -4.35 1.42 -9.91
CA ILE A 40 -3.21 0.67 -10.47
C ILE A 40 -2.88 1.12 -11.90
N ASN A 41 -3.88 1.34 -12.75
CA ASN A 41 -3.65 1.89 -14.09
C ASN A 41 -2.96 3.27 -14.04
N SER A 42 -3.15 4.04 -12.96
CA SER A 42 -2.53 5.36 -12.78
C SER A 42 -1.10 5.29 -12.22
N MET A 43 -0.59 4.10 -11.92
CA MET A 43 0.80 3.89 -11.53
C MET A 43 1.75 3.94 -12.74
N TYR A 44 1.24 3.84 -13.97
CA TYR A 44 2.04 3.80 -15.21
C TYR A 44 3.15 2.74 -15.14
N ILE A 45 2.73 1.49 -14.90
CA ILE A 45 3.64 0.33 -14.81
C ILE A 45 4.19 0.04 -16.21
N ASN A 46 5.53 -0.01 -16.33
CA ASN A 46 6.22 -0.47 -17.53
C ASN A 46 6.30 -2.01 -17.55
N GLN A 47 6.37 -2.60 -18.75
CA GLN A 47 6.30 -4.05 -18.93
C GLN A 47 7.40 -4.82 -18.19
N ASN A 48 8.55 -4.21 -17.93
CA ASN A 48 9.70 -4.86 -17.27
C ASN A 48 9.94 -4.34 -15.85
N ASP A 49 9.01 -3.57 -15.28
CA ASP A 49 9.16 -3.05 -13.92
C ASP A 49 9.28 -4.21 -12.91
N LYS A 50 10.19 -4.04 -11.97
CA LYS A 50 10.28 -4.83 -10.74
C LYS A 50 9.54 -4.09 -9.64
N ILE A 51 8.48 -4.69 -9.12
CA ILE A 51 7.57 -4.04 -8.16
C ILE A 51 7.67 -4.74 -6.81
N LEU A 52 7.83 -3.95 -5.75
CA LEU A 52 7.78 -4.41 -4.37
C LEU A 52 6.47 -3.93 -3.73
N ASP A 53 5.62 -4.87 -3.30
CA ASP A 53 4.29 -4.60 -2.74
C ASP A 53 4.34 -4.73 -1.21
N PHE A 54 4.29 -3.62 -0.50
CA PHE A 54 4.33 -3.54 0.96
C PHE A 54 2.95 -3.79 1.57
N GLY A 55 2.82 -4.82 2.39
CA GLY A 55 1.53 -5.26 2.91
C GLY A 55 0.66 -5.84 1.81
N ALA A 56 1.21 -6.78 1.04
CA ALA A 56 0.62 -7.31 -0.19
C ALA A 56 -0.73 -8.04 -0.01
N GLY A 57 -1.09 -8.34 1.24
CA GLY A 57 -2.36 -8.94 1.59
C GLY A 57 -2.63 -10.25 0.86
N THR A 58 -3.82 -10.36 0.29
CA THR A 58 -4.27 -11.56 -0.42
C THR A 58 -3.78 -11.66 -1.86
N GLY A 59 -2.96 -10.70 -2.36
CA GLY A 59 -2.42 -10.69 -3.72
C GLY A 59 -3.34 -10.13 -4.80
N ARG A 60 -4.47 -9.51 -4.45
CA ARG A 60 -5.37 -8.88 -5.42
C ARG A 60 -4.66 -7.80 -6.25
N ASN A 61 -3.92 -6.92 -5.59
CA ASN A 61 -3.19 -5.84 -6.24
C ASN A 61 -2.07 -6.39 -7.12
N ALA A 62 -1.33 -7.39 -6.66
CA ALA A 62 -0.29 -8.07 -7.44
C ALA A 62 -0.84 -8.62 -8.75
N LEU A 63 -1.99 -9.31 -8.74
CA LEU A 63 -2.63 -9.82 -9.96
C LEU A 63 -3.10 -8.70 -10.91
N LEU A 64 -3.49 -7.54 -10.40
CA LEU A 64 -3.86 -6.40 -11.24
C LEU A 64 -2.63 -5.72 -11.83
N MET A 65 -1.55 -5.56 -11.06
CA MET A 65 -0.28 -5.02 -11.53
C MET A 65 0.37 -5.93 -12.57
N ASN A 66 0.31 -7.24 -12.39
CA ASN A 66 0.89 -8.21 -13.31
C ASN A 66 0.30 -8.16 -14.73
N LYS A 67 -0.92 -7.65 -14.89
CA LYS A 67 -1.53 -7.46 -16.23
C LYS A 67 -0.80 -6.44 -17.10
N HIS A 68 0.03 -5.61 -16.50
CA HIS A 68 0.86 -4.61 -17.16
C HIS A 68 2.29 -5.09 -17.42
N LEU A 69 2.68 -6.21 -16.79
CA LEU A 69 4.03 -6.76 -16.87
C LEU A 69 4.15 -7.78 -18.01
N SER A 70 5.33 -7.85 -18.57
CA SER A 70 5.80 -8.95 -19.40
C SER A 70 6.38 -10.08 -18.52
N GLU A 71 6.89 -11.14 -19.14
CA GLU A 71 7.62 -12.22 -18.45
C GLU A 71 8.92 -11.74 -17.77
N LYS A 72 9.46 -10.59 -18.16
CA LYS A 72 10.66 -9.97 -17.56
C LYS A 72 10.35 -9.07 -16.36
N GLY A 73 9.10 -8.64 -16.22
CA GLY A 73 8.67 -7.87 -15.06
C GLY A 73 8.41 -8.78 -13.86
N GLU A 74 8.60 -8.27 -12.65
CA GLU A 74 8.50 -9.06 -11.43
C GLU A 74 7.69 -8.34 -10.36
N ILE A 75 7.02 -9.12 -9.52
CA ILE A 75 6.38 -8.61 -8.29
C ILE A 75 6.85 -9.44 -7.10
N LEU A 76 7.31 -8.76 -6.05
CA LEU A 76 7.55 -9.35 -4.74
C LEU A 76 6.60 -8.71 -3.72
N GLY A 77 5.72 -9.52 -3.12
CA GLY A 77 4.89 -9.11 -1.99
C GLY A 77 5.61 -9.32 -0.66
N LEU A 78 5.49 -8.35 0.24
CA LEU A 78 5.87 -8.47 1.65
C LEU A 78 4.61 -8.47 2.50
N GLU A 79 4.41 -9.51 3.30
CA GLU A 79 3.22 -9.68 4.14
C GLU A 79 3.59 -10.45 5.41
N ILE A 80 2.91 -10.19 6.54
CA ILE A 80 3.17 -10.88 7.81
C ILE A 80 2.06 -11.88 8.19
N SER A 81 0.87 -11.72 7.66
CA SER A 81 -0.26 -12.60 7.94
C SER A 81 -0.15 -13.91 7.17
N GLU A 82 0.11 -15.01 7.86
CA GLU A 82 0.19 -16.34 7.25
C GLU A 82 -1.06 -16.72 6.45
N LEU A 83 -2.25 -16.31 6.96
CA LEU A 83 -3.52 -16.54 6.25
C LEU A 83 -3.58 -15.77 4.93
N MET A 84 -3.10 -14.54 4.89
CA MET A 84 -3.05 -13.74 3.67
C MET A 84 -1.99 -14.27 2.71
N ILE A 85 -0.81 -14.63 3.22
CA ILE A 85 0.25 -15.28 2.43
C ILE A 85 -0.26 -16.57 1.78
N ALA A 86 -0.98 -17.42 2.51
CA ALA A 86 -1.57 -18.64 1.95
C ALA A 86 -2.57 -18.34 0.81
N GLN A 87 -3.44 -17.32 0.99
CA GLN A 87 -4.36 -16.89 -0.06
C GLN A 87 -3.63 -16.29 -1.26
N PHE A 88 -2.59 -15.50 -1.01
CA PHE A 88 -1.74 -14.92 -2.05
C PHE A 88 -1.11 -16.03 -2.90
N LYS A 89 -0.40 -16.97 -2.25
CA LYS A 89 0.24 -18.12 -2.92
C LYS A 89 -0.73 -18.89 -3.80
N LYS A 90 -1.94 -19.19 -3.30
CA LYS A 90 -2.99 -19.86 -4.06
C LYS A 90 -3.39 -19.08 -5.32
N LYS A 91 -3.46 -17.76 -5.25
CA LYS A 91 -3.85 -16.92 -6.41
C LYS A 91 -2.76 -16.80 -7.46
N ILE A 92 -1.50 -16.93 -7.06
CA ILE A 92 -0.35 -16.77 -7.96
C ILE A 92 0.23 -18.09 -8.50
N GLU A 93 -0.32 -19.24 -8.15
CA GLU A 93 0.20 -20.58 -8.53
C GLU A 93 0.59 -20.71 -10.03
N LYS A 94 -0.07 -19.95 -10.90
CA LYS A 94 0.15 -19.99 -12.36
C LYS A 94 1.15 -18.94 -12.85
N PHE A 95 1.69 -18.10 -11.96
CA PHE A 95 2.57 -16.97 -12.32
C PHE A 95 3.97 -17.23 -11.76
N GLN A 96 4.98 -17.25 -12.63
CA GLN A 96 6.38 -17.45 -12.22
C GLN A 96 7.07 -16.15 -11.80
N ASN A 97 6.52 -15.02 -12.22
CA ASN A 97 7.07 -13.69 -12.00
C ASN A 97 6.46 -12.95 -10.79
N ILE A 98 5.62 -13.62 -9.99
CA ILE A 98 5.05 -13.08 -8.75
C ILE A 98 5.46 -13.95 -7.59
N ASN A 99 6.03 -13.34 -6.56
CA ASN A 99 6.43 -14.02 -5.32
C ASN A 99 5.92 -13.29 -4.10
N ILE A 100 5.92 -13.98 -2.95
CA ILE A 100 5.58 -13.40 -1.65
C ILE A 100 6.48 -13.99 -0.58
N ILE A 101 6.95 -13.15 0.34
CA ILE A 101 7.70 -13.56 1.52
C ILE A 101 7.05 -13.03 2.80
N ASN A 102 7.26 -13.76 3.90
CA ASN A 102 6.89 -13.29 5.23
C ASN A 102 7.95 -12.29 5.69
N GLN A 103 7.65 -11.00 5.56
CA GLN A 103 8.57 -9.92 5.91
C GLN A 103 7.82 -8.73 6.48
N ARG A 104 8.31 -8.22 7.60
CA ARG A 104 7.85 -6.96 8.20
C ARG A 104 8.40 -5.78 7.40
N ILE A 105 7.50 -4.83 7.08
CA ILE A 105 7.87 -3.60 6.35
C ILE A 105 8.28 -2.45 7.29
N ASP A 106 7.97 -2.57 8.57
CA ASP A 106 8.19 -1.59 9.64
C ASP A 106 9.54 -1.76 10.37
N GLN A 107 10.25 -2.86 10.10
CA GLN A 107 11.61 -3.14 10.56
C GLN A 107 12.60 -3.00 9.40
N PRO A 108 13.85 -2.62 9.65
CA PRO A 108 14.90 -2.65 8.62
C PRO A 108 15.02 -4.05 8.01
N PHE A 109 15.13 -4.09 6.69
CA PHE A 109 15.41 -5.31 5.93
C PHE A 109 16.27 -5.00 4.71
N GLU A 110 16.94 -6.02 4.19
CA GLU A 110 17.71 -5.94 2.97
C GLU A 110 17.17 -6.91 1.92
N LEU A 111 17.21 -6.52 0.66
CA LEU A 111 16.83 -7.34 -0.48
C LEU A 111 18.01 -7.40 -1.44
N GLU A 112 18.19 -8.55 -2.07
CA GLU A 112 19.30 -8.82 -3.02
C GLU A 112 19.29 -7.87 -4.22
N LYS A 113 18.12 -7.36 -4.60
CA LYS A 113 17.94 -6.48 -5.77
C LYS A 113 17.19 -5.20 -5.42
N LYS A 114 17.31 -4.21 -6.29
CA LYS A 114 16.55 -2.95 -6.24
C LYS A 114 15.33 -3.02 -7.15
N TYR A 115 14.32 -2.22 -6.81
CA TYR A 115 13.02 -2.20 -7.45
C TYR A 115 12.78 -0.88 -8.19
N ASP A 116 12.01 -0.96 -9.28
CA ASP A 116 11.55 0.20 -10.05
C ASP A 116 10.44 0.93 -9.29
N LYS A 117 9.58 0.17 -8.62
CA LYS A 117 8.45 0.70 -7.86
C LYS A 117 8.34 -0.02 -6.51
N VAL A 118 8.10 0.77 -5.46
CA VAL A 118 7.60 0.28 -4.17
C VAL A 118 6.17 0.77 -4.04
N PHE A 119 5.23 -0.12 -3.82
CA PHE A 119 3.81 0.18 -3.68
C PHE A 119 3.32 -0.18 -2.28
N ILE A 120 2.48 0.66 -1.68
CA ILE A 120 1.78 0.40 -0.42
C ILE A 120 0.33 0.87 -0.55
N SER A 121 -0.62 0.04 -0.10
CA SER A 121 -2.04 0.30 -0.32
C SER A 121 -2.88 0.00 0.93
N PHE A 122 -3.49 1.04 1.52
CA PHE A 122 -4.36 0.97 2.69
C PHE A 122 -3.76 0.23 3.90
N VAL A 123 -2.48 0.42 4.11
CA VAL A 123 -1.70 -0.14 5.23
C VAL A 123 -0.96 0.96 5.96
N PHE A 124 -0.50 1.97 5.24
CA PHE A 124 0.43 2.98 5.75
C PHE A 124 -0.17 3.85 6.85
N HIS A 125 -1.45 4.27 6.70
CA HIS A 125 -2.17 5.08 7.69
C HIS A 125 -2.33 4.40 9.06
N GLY A 126 -2.28 3.07 9.11
CA GLY A 126 -2.50 2.31 10.33
C GLY A 126 -1.28 2.18 11.24
N PHE A 127 -0.13 2.74 10.89
CA PHE A 127 1.08 2.72 11.72
C PHE A 127 1.29 4.02 12.52
N PRO A 128 1.92 3.93 13.73
CA PRO A 128 2.43 5.11 14.42
C PRO A 128 3.41 5.90 13.53
N PHE A 129 3.50 7.21 13.75
CA PHE A 129 4.32 8.09 12.89
C PHE A 129 5.79 7.68 12.81
N GLU A 130 6.41 7.32 13.92
CA GLU A 130 7.82 6.87 13.91
C GLU A 130 8.01 5.59 13.08
N ILE A 131 7.02 4.70 13.08
CA ILE A 131 7.03 3.50 12.25
C ILE A 131 6.81 3.83 10.78
N GLN A 132 5.97 4.81 10.47
CA GLN A 132 5.81 5.30 9.10
C GLN A 132 7.13 5.82 8.51
N LYS A 133 7.97 6.48 9.33
CA LYS A 133 9.32 6.90 8.91
C LYS A 133 10.21 5.70 8.56
N ASN A 134 10.18 4.62 9.36
CA ASN A 134 10.92 3.40 9.05
C ASN A 134 10.47 2.79 7.72
N ILE A 135 9.15 2.76 7.47
CA ILE A 135 8.58 2.26 6.22
C ILE A 135 9.04 3.11 5.02
N ILE A 136 9.06 4.44 5.16
CA ILE A 136 9.58 5.36 4.13
C ILE A 136 11.06 5.08 3.86
N GLN A 137 11.86 4.91 4.91
CA GLN A 137 13.28 4.61 4.77
C GLN A 137 13.52 3.26 4.09
N ASN A 138 12.72 2.24 4.43
CA ASN A 138 12.77 0.92 3.79
C ASN A 138 12.39 1.02 2.30
N ALA A 139 11.37 1.80 1.96
CA ALA A 139 10.99 2.05 0.57
C ALA A 139 12.11 2.74 -0.20
N TYR A 140 12.73 3.77 0.41
CA TYR A 140 13.87 4.48 -0.18
C TYR A 140 15.05 3.54 -0.44
N ASN A 141 15.38 2.70 0.53
CA ASN A 141 16.49 1.74 0.44
C ASN A 141 16.22 0.64 -0.62
N ALA A 142 14.98 0.19 -0.75
CA ALA A 142 14.59 -0.85 -1.70
C ALA A 142 14.56 -0.34 -3.16
N LEU A 143 14.34 0.95 -3.38
CA LEU A 143 14.27 1.55 -4.71
C LEU A 143 15.65 1.72 -5.36
N ARG A 144 15.71 1.50 -6.69
CA ARG A 144 16.81 1.97 -7.51
C ARG A 144 16.77 3.50 -7.66
N GLU A 145 17.80 4.11 -8.19
CA GLU A 145 17.79 5.53 -8.57
C GLU A 145 16.63 5.83 -9.53
N ASN A 146 15.94 6.93 -9.30
CA ASN A 146 14.73 7.34 -10.02
C ASN A 146 13.56 6.34 -9.94
N GLY A 147 13.65 5.31 -9.09
CA GLY A 147 12.53 4.43 -8.77
C GLY A 147 11.42 5.19 -8.03
N GLU A 148 10.20 4.68 -8.08
CA GLU A 148 9.03 5.37 -7.55
C GLU A 148 8.49 4.72 -6.27
N PHE A 149 8.27 5.52 -5.23
CA PHE A 149 7.46 5.14 -4.09
C PHE A 149 6.02 5.60 -4.32
N ILE A 150 5.08 4.67 -4.26
CA ILE A 150 3.67 4.88 -4.61
C ILE A 150 2.80 4.49 -3.42
N ILE A 151 2.09 5.47 -2.88
CA ILE A 151 1.20 5.31 -1.72
C ILE A 151 -0.24 5.48 -2.20
N LEU A 152 -1.06 4.43 -2.09
CA LEU A 152 -2.50 4.49 -2.28
C LEU A 152 -3.17 4.43 -0.91
N ASP A 153 -3.59 5.58 -0.39
CA ASP A 153 -4.14 5.66 0.95
C ASP A 153 -5.06 6.89 1.09
N PHE A 154 -5.53 7.17 2.31
CA PHE A 154 -6.28 8.40 2.59
C PHE A 154 -5.49 9.64 2.13
N ASN A 155 -6.23 10.64 1.65
CA ASN A 155 -5.67 11.95 1.36
C ASN A 155 -5.52 12.77 2.64
N GLU A 156 -4.90 13.92 2.55
CA GLU A 156 -4.87 14.93 3.60
C GLU A 156 -6.21 15.66 3.67
N PHE A 157 -6.87 15.65 4.83
CA PHE A 157 -8.11 16.39 5.08
C PHE A 157 -8.34 16.64 6.57
N ILE A 158 -9.15 17.67 6.86
CA ILE A 158 -9.59 17.95 8.21
C ILE A 158 -10.89 17.16 8.47
N THR A 159 -10.84 16.21 9.38
CA THR A 159 -11.94 15.25 9.64
C THR A 159 -13.28 15.96 9.91
N ASP A 160 -13.30 17.04 10.71
CA ASP A 160 -14.53 17.73 11.08
C ASP A 160 -15.12 18.58 9.95
N LYS A 161 -14.32 18.89 8.90
CA LYS A 161 -14.79 19.59 7.69
C LYS A 161 -15.23 18.64 6.57
N THR A 162 -15.12 17.33 6.82
CA THR A 162 -15.44 16.28 5.84
C THR A 162 -16.95 15.99 5.84
N PRO A 163 -17.58 15.71 4.67
CA PRO A 163 -19.00 15.35 4.59
C PRO A 163 -19.36 14.16 5.48
N LEU A 164 -20.55 14.18 6.07
CA LEU A 164 -21.01 13.16 7.03
C LEU A 164 -20.97 11.74 6.48
N TYR A 165 -21.28 11.55 5.20
CA TYR A 165 -21.28 10.23 4.57
C TYR A 165 -19.89 9.56 4.53
N PHE A 166 -18.82 10.35 4.60
CA PHE A 166 -17.45 9.85 4.69
C PHE A 166 -16.95 9.87 6.14
N ARG A 167 -17.22 10.97 6.86
CA ARG A 167 -16.75 11.19 8.23
C ARG A 167 -17.22 10.13 9.22
N ILE A 168 -18.50 9.72 9.14
CA ILE A 168 -19.05 8.74 10.07
C ILE A 168 -18.40 7.36 9.87
N PRO A 169 -18.35 6.77 8.68
CA PRO A 169 -17.63 5.51 8.45
C PRO A 169 -16.15 5.60 8.84
N PHE A 170 -15.46 6.70 8.51
CA PHE A 170 -14.07 6.90 8.87
C PHE A 170 -13.87 6.85 10.40
N LYS A 171 -14.69 7.59 11.18
CA LYS A 171 -14.60 7.60 12.65
C LYS A 171 -14.93 6.24 13.31
N ILE A 172 -15.73 5.39 12.67
CA ILE A 172 -16.13 4.09 13.21
C ILE A 172 -15.11 2.99 12.87
N ILE A 173 -14.53 3.04 11.66
CA ILE A 173 -13.72 1.96 11.11
C ILE A 173 -12.25 2.17 11.40
N GLU A 174 -11.77 3.42 11.33
CA GLU A 174 -10.35 3.70 11.34
C GLU A 174 -9.76 3.80 12.76
N CYS A 175 -8.50 3.43 12.87
CA CYS A 175 -7.74 3.51 14.11
C CYS A 175 -7.22 4.94 14.39
N LYS A 176 -6.74 5.19 15.61
CA LYS A 176 -6.22 6.51 16.01
C LYS A 176 -5.13 7.05 15.08
N TYR A 177 -4.29 6.18 14.52
CA TYR A 177 -3.18 6.58 13.65
C TYR A 177 -3.66 7.11 12.29
N ALA A 178 -4.82 6.63 11.81
CA ALA A 178 -5.43 7.15 10.58
C ALA A 178 -5.86 8.62 10.74
N PHE A 179 -6.35 9.02 11.93
CA PHE A 179 -6.69 10.43 12.19
C PHE A 179 -5.46 11.33 12.14
N GLU A 180 -4.35 10.88 12.71
CA GLU A 180 -3.09 11.61 12.66
C GLU A 180 -2.51 11.62 11.22
N TYR A 181 -2.67 10.52 10.49
CA TYR A 181 -2.17 10.36 9.12
C TYR A 181 -2.77 11.40 8.17
N VAL A 182 -4.08 11.62 8.21
CA VAL A 182 -4.79 12.53 7.29
C VAL A 182 -4.51 14.02 7.55
N GLU A 183 -3.91 14.36 8.68
CA GLU A 183 -3.53 15.72 9.04
C GLU A 183 -2.08 16.09 8.66
N ARG A 184 -1.27 15.08 8.23
CA ARG A 184 0.15 15.29 7.91
C ARG A 184 0.36 15.66 6.44
N ASN A 185 1.32 16.56 6.21
CA ASN A 185 1.79 16.89 4.86
C ASN A 185 2.80 15.83 4.37
N TRP A 186 2.29 14.82 3.69
CA TRP A 186 3.10 13.69 3.23
C TRP A 186 4.13 14.05 2.18
N LYS A 187 3.87 15.02 1.30
CA LYS A 187 4.86 15.49 0.33
C LYS A 187 6.08 16.09 1.02
N LYS A 188 5.85 16.92 2.07
CA LYS A 188 6.93 17.49 2.87
C LYS A 188 7.73 16.40 3.59
N ILE A 189 7.05 15.46 4.28
CA ILE A 189 7.70 14.38 5.01
C ILE A 189 8.54 13.53 4.05
N LEU A 190 8.00 13.09 2.91
CA LEU A 190 8.72 12.30 1.92
C LEU A 190 9.94 13.06 1.35
N SER A 191 9.84 14.39 1.19
CA SER A 191 10.98 15.22 0.75
C SER A 191 12.14 15.18 1.74
N GLU A 192 11.87 15.10 3.05
CA GLU A 192 12.88 14.98 4.10
C GLU A 192 13.66 13.65 4.01
N PHE A 193 13.07 12.63 3.40
CA PHE A 193 13.69 11.33 3.10
C PHE A 193 14.34 11.27 1.69
N GLY A 194 14.42 12.39 0.97
CA GLY A 194 15.05 12.44 -0.34
C GLY A 194 14.15 12.08 -1.53
N PHE A 195 12.83 11.98 -1.32
CA PHE A 195 11.89 11.81 -2.42
C PHE A 195 11.57 13.15 -3.08
N ILE A 196 11.43 13.14 -4.40
CA ILE A 196 11.18 14.30 -5.27
C ILE A 196 10.11 13.97 -6.32
N GLY A 197 9.69 14.97 -7.12
CA GLY A 197 8.87 14.74 -8.32
C GLY A 197 7.48 14.19 -8.00
N PHE A 198 6.78 14.84 -7.06
CA PHE A 198 5.46 14.37 -6.58
C PHE A 198 4.38 14.51 -7.65
N GLU A 199 3.68 13.43 -7.91
CA GLU A 199 2.44 13.38 -8.71
C GLU A 199 1.33 12.76 -7.86
N GLU A 200 0.11 13.25 -8.03
CA GLU A 200 -1.03 12.69 -7.29
C GLU A 200 -2.27 12.52 -8.16
N LYS A 201 -3.06 11.51 -7.80
CA LYS A 201 -4.40 11.31 -8.35
C LYS A 201 -5.38 11.08 -7.22
N LEU A 202 -6.46 11.86 -7.22
CA LEU A 202 -7.48 11.82 -6.18
C LEU A 202 -8.68 10.97 -6.61
N PHE A 203 -9.28 10.29 -5.64
CA PHE A 203 -10.43 9.41 -5.80
C PHE A 203 -11.46 9.65 -4.69
N LEU A 204 -12.65 9.12 -4.86
CA LEU A 204 -13.74 9.09 -3.86
C LEU A 204 -13.95 10.45 -3.18
N GLY A 205 -14.32 11.46 -3.96
CA GLY A 205 -14.55 12.81 -3.41
C GLY A 205 -13.28 13.48 -2.86
N LYS A 206 -12.11 13.12 -3.37
CA LYS A 206 -10.78 13.59 -2.95
C LYS A 206 -10.30 13.06 -1.58
N HIS A 207 -10.99 12.08 -0.99
CA HIS A 207 -10.60 11.52 0.30
C HIS A 207 -9.57 10.38 0.21
N ILE A 208 -9.38 9.81 -0.98
CA ILE A 208 -8.34 8.81 -1.25
C ILE A 208 -7.38 9.38 -2.29
N ARG A 209 -6.09 9.12 -2.08
CA ARG A 209 -5.01 9.61 -2.94
C ARG A 209 -4.09 8.47 -3.37
N LEU A 210 -3.74 8.44 -4.64
CA LEU A 210 -2.54 7.79 -5.14
C LEU A 210 -1.45 8.87 -5.21
N LEU A 211 -0.49 8.81 -4.30
CA LEU A 211 0.67 9.70 -4.28
C LEU A 211 1.88 8.95 -4.83
N LYS A 212 2.50 9.49 -5.87
CA LYS A 212 3.76 8.99 -6.43
C LYS A 212 4.89 9.95 -6.12
N SER A 213 6.04 9.44 -5.83
CA SER A 213 7.27 10.22 -5.64
C SER A 213 8.46 9.43 -6.16
N LYS A 214 9.48 10.10 -6.66
CA LYS A 214 10.70 9.48 -7.18
C LYS A 214 11.82 9.55 -6.15
N LYS A 215 12.62 8.49 -6.06
CA LYS A 215 13.88 8.53 -5.32
C LYS A 215 14.82 9.55 -5.96
N GLY A 216 15.19 10.59 -5.21
CA GLY A 216 16.17 11.57 -5.64
C GLY A 216 17.56 10.95 -5.78
N LYS A 217 18.43 11.58 -6.56
CA LYS A 217 19.87 11.27 -6.56
C LYS A 217 20.48 11.79 -5.26
N GLN A 218 21.25 10.98 -4.59
CA GLN A 218 22.14 11.42 -3.51
C GLN A 218 23.38 12.04 -4.12
#